data_fddd5d4191e7d8bf124b4018860afa76
#
_entry.id   fddd5d4191e7d8bf124b4018860afa76
#
_cell.length_a   1.000
_cell.length_b   1.000
_cell.length_c   1.000
_cell.angle_alpha   90.00
_cell.angle_beta   90.00
_cell.angle_gamma   90.00
#
_symmetry.space_group_name_H-M   'P 1'
#
loop_
_entity.id
_entity.type
_entity.pdbx_description
1 polymer ?
#
loop_
_entity_poly.entity_id
_entity_poly.type
_entity_poly.pdbx_seq_one_letter_code
_entity_poly.pdbx_strand_id
1 'polypeptide(L)'
;VHRRWISLTTLIGHASNRIVHKLDAPVGATLLVATAQLMLLDRIPDHAVINCAVDWVRKNGHPRATGFVNAVLRKITRLRSEIIETGVAGESDHFLRGDGSAWKLVEPVFKDSIDFQTGFSRKSWTRLVHEFGEKTAAEIAVGSIAEAPIIVTAPENENLPDTVLQHDDSRFGVVPQNVDLANLFMSQPMLRAQDPTSANSLDLVKDLNPRRILDVCAGRGTKTKQLRALFPNAMIAATEPNDVRRAFLEELAPEIDVIVYKPNTDGPTEPFDLVVADVPCSNSGVFARRPEARFRYDKKHIDSLVELQQEILQDARSILQNKGHLLYATCSIDPAENTSQVPVN
;
A
#
# COMPACT_ATOMS: atom_id res chain seq x y z
N VAL A 1 9.42 9.97 -0.23
CA VAL A 1 9.64 10.41 1.17
C VAL A 1 8.85 9.54 2.15
N HIS A 2 7.53 9.40 2.03
CA HIS A 2 6.68 8.64 2.99
C HIS A 2 7.18 7.21 3.24
N ARG A 3 7.47 6.44 2.18
CA ARG A 3 7.99 5.06 2.27
C ARG A 3 9.28 4.94 3.07
N ARG A 4 10.07 6.01 3.14
CA ARG A 4 11.40 6.03 3.75
C ARG A 4 11.52 7.04 4.89
N TRP A 5 10.40 7.53 5.42
CA TRP A 5 10.37 8.61 6.41
C TRP A 5 11.32 8.37 7.59
N ILE A 6 11.22 7.21 8.24
CA ILE A 6 12.03 6.88 9.41
C ILE A 6 13.51 6.72 9.03
N SER A 7 13.82 6.02 7.92
CA SER A 7 15.21 5.87 7.45
C SER A 7 15.85 7.21 7.14
N LEU A 8 15.12 8.11 6.48
CA LEU A 8 15.60 9.45 6.15
C LEU A 8 15.77 10.33 7.39
N THR A 9 14.81 10.30 8.34
CA THR A 9 14.93 11.05 9.59
C THR A 9 16.06 10.55 10.44
N THR A 10 16.36 9.24 10.46
CA THR A 10 17.50 8.64 11.15
C THR A 10 18.81 9.17 10.55
N LEU A 11 18.94 9.15 9.22
CA LEU A 11 20.13 9.65 8.53
C LEU A 11 20.34 11.16 8.75
N ILE A 12 19.27 11.97 8.64
CA ILE A 12 19.33 13.42 8.93
C ILE A 12 19.68 13.66 10.40
N GLY A 13 19.09 12.90 11.32
CA GLY A 13 19.37 12.98 12.74
C GLY A 13 20.85 12.71 13.06
N HIS A 14 21.42 11.67 12.47
CA HIS A 14 22.84 11.34 12.57
C HIS A 14 23.73 12.44 11.99
N ALA A 15 23.37 12.97 10.79
CA ALA A 15 24.14 14.03 10.15
C ALA A 15 24.08 15.37 10.88
N SER A 16 22.97 15.71 11.49
CA SER A 16 22.71 17.02 12.10
C SER A 16 22.87 17.06 13.62
N ASN A 17 22.92 15.91 14.29
CA ASN A 17 22.76 15.75 15.74
C ASN A 17 21.47 16.39 16.28
N ARG A 18 20.41 16.43 15.44
CA ARG A 18 19.11 17.01 15.79
C ARG A 18 17.96 16.07 15.43
N ILE A 19 16.91 16.14 16.20
CA ILE A 19 15.68 15.41 15.95
C ILE A 19 14.88 16.18 14.88
N VAL A 20 14.58 15.58 13.74
CA VAL A 20 13.97 16.25 12.57
C VAL A 20 12.63 16.91 12.91
N HIS A 21 11.77 16.25 13.72
CA HIS A 21 10.47 16.82 14.10
C HIS A 21 10.54 18.02 15.07
N LYS A 22 11.73 18.33 15.61
CA LYS A 22 11.99 19.53 16.40
C LYS A 22 12.55 20.70 15.57
N LEU A 23 12.79 20.50 14.29
CA LEU A 23 13.16 21.57 13.36
C LEU A 23 11.91 22.33 12.92
N ASP A 24 12.10 23.58 12.45
CA ASP A 24 11.04 24.29 11.75
C ASP A 24 10.51 23.43 10.62
N ALA A 25 9.18 23.26 10.52
CA ALA A 25 8.56 22.32 9.59
C ALA A 25 9.04 22.48 8.13
N PRO A 26 9.16 23.72 7.56
CA PRO A 26 9.70 23.91 6.22
C PRO A 26 11.16 23.44 6.07
N VAL A 27 11.99 23.66 7.11
CA VAL A 27 13.40 23.23 7.08
C VAL A 27 13.51 21.71 7.16
N GLY A 28 12.73 21.09 8.05
CA GLY A 28 12.65 19.63 8.17
C GLY A 28 12.16 18.95 6.89
N ALA A 29 11.10 19.50 6.28
CA ALA A 29 10.55 19.01 5.01
C ALA A 29 11.58 19.13 3.87
N THR A 30 12.30 20.27 3.79
CA THR A 30 13.34 20.47 2.78
C THR A 30 14.47 19.45 2.93
N LEU A 31 14.95 19.21 4.17
CA LEU A 31 15.96 18.20 4.43
C LEU A 31 15.49 16.79 4.04
N LEU A 32 14.24 16.43 4.35
CA LEU A 32 13.66 15.13 3.98
C LEU A 32 13.61 14.93 2.47
N VAL A 33 13.10 15.91 1.73
CA VAL A 33 13.00 15.84 0.27
C VAL A 33 14.40 15.77 -0.36
N ALA A 34 15.31 16.66 0.04
CA ALA A 34 16.67 16.68 -0.49
C ALA A 34 17.44 15.40 -0.15
N THR A 35 17.32 14.89 1.09
CA THR A 35 17.94 13.61 1.46
C THR A 35 17.37 12.44 0.66
N ALA A 36 16.06 12.40 0.43
CA ALA A 36 15.45 11.40 -0.43
C ALA A 36 16.00 11.45 -1.86
N GLN A 37 16.18 12.65 -2.43
CA GLN A 37 16.80 12.82 -3.75
C GLN A 37 18.25 12.32 -3.76
N LEU A 38 19.05 12.69 -2.76
CA LEU A 38 20.45 12.26 -2.66
C LEU A 38 20.59 10.73 -2.51
N MET A 39 19.70 10.07 -1.79
CA MET A 39 19.84 8.64 -1.45
C MET A 39 19.13 7.70 -2.43
N LEU A 40 18.11 8.17 -3.14
CA LEU A 40 17.18 7.32 -3.90
C LEU A 40 17.10 7.68 -5.40
N LEU A 41 17.60 8.84 -5.84
CA LEU A 41 17.49 9.31 -7.22
C LEU A 41 18.88 9.50 -7.85
N ASP A 42 19.31 8.54 -8.64
CA ASP A 42 20.68 8.51 -9.19
C ASP A 42 20.95 9.52 -10.32
N ARG A 43 19.89 10.05 -10.95
CA ARG A 43 20.00 10.96 -12.11
C ARG A 43 20.15 12.43 -11.75
N ILE A 44 20.05 12.78 -10.47
CA ILE A 44 20.12 14.18 -10.02
C ILE A 44 21.49 14.42 -9.38
N PRO A 45 22.32 15.35 -9.91
CA PRO A 45 23.60 15.66 -9.32
C PRO A 45 23.48 16.23 -7.90
N ASP A 46 24.34 15.80 -6.98
CA ASP A 46 24.33 16.21 -5.58
C ASP A 46 24.33 17.74 -5.40
N HIS A 47 25.16 18.45 -6.19
CA HIS A 47 25.24 19.90 -6.11
C HIS A 47 23.91 20.58 -6.48
N ALA A 48 23.17 20.02 -7.44
CA ALA A 48 21.88 20.57 -7.84
C ALA A 48 20.84 20.39 -6.71
N VAL A 49 20.79 19.20 -6.09
CA VAL A 49 19.92 18.96 -4.94
C VAL A 49 20.20 19.93 -3.79
N ILE A 50 21.48 20.07 -3.42
CA ILE A 50 21.90 20.94 -2.31
C ILE A 50 21.58 22.39 -2.60
N ASN A 51 21.89 22.88 -3.80
CA ASN A 51 21.65 24.27 -4.18
C ASN A 51 20.14 24.58 -4.18
N CYS A 52 19.31 23.71 -4.78
CA CYS A 52 17.85 23.86 -4.76
C CYS A 52 17.29 23.89 -3.33
N ALA A 53 17.75 23.01 -2.45
CA ALA A 53 17.32 22.99 -1.05
C ALA A 53 17.68 24.28 -0.30
N VAL A 54 18.92 24.75 -0.46
CA VAL A 54 19.40 25.99 0.16
C VAL A 54 18.65 27.21 -0.37
N ASP A 55 18.43 27.28 -1.68
CA ASP A 55 17.69 28.39 -2.30
C ASP A 55 16.22 28.39 -1.88
N TRP A 56 15.62 27.21 -1.75
CA TRP A 56 14.23 27.10 -1.30
C TRP A 56 14.05 27.65 0.12
N VAL A 57 14.87 27.24 1.10
CA VAL A 57 14.75 27.76 2.49
C VAL A 57 15.05 29.25 2.56
N ARG A 58 15.98 29.78 1.74
CA ARG A 58 16.26 31.21 1.64
C ARG A 58 15.05 31.99 1.17
N LYS A 59 14.41 31.54 0.08
CA LYS A 59 13.26 32.24 -0.56
C LYS A 59 11.96 32.11 0.24
N ASN A 60 11.83 31.09 1.08
CA ASN A 60 10.59 30.80 1.83
C ASN A 60 10.70 31.23 3.32
N GLY A 61 11.45 32.26 3.63
CA GLY A 61 11.43 32.91 4.95
C GLY A 61 12.39 32.32 5.98
N HIS A 62 13.28 31.41 5.61
CA HIS A 62 14.24 30.77 6.50
C HIS A 62 15.73 31.01 6.12
N PRO A 63 16.15 32.28 5.81
CA PRO A 63 17.51 32.56 5.32
C PRO A 63 18.59 32.13 6.33
N ARG A 64 18.29 32.19 7.64
CA ARG A 64 19.23 31.76 8.70
C ARG A 64 19.48 30.23 8.71
N ALA A 65 18.60 29.44 8.11
CA ALA A 65 18.74 27.97 8.04
C ALA A 65 19.59 27.51 6.85
N THR A 66 19.95 28.38 5.89
CA THR A 66 20.70 28.02 4.68
C THR A 66 22.02 27.32 4.97
N GLY A 67 22.81 27.86 5.91
CA GLY A 67 24.08 27.27 6.32
C GLY A 67 23.90 25.89 6.95
N PHE A 68 22.88 25.74 7.80
CA PHE A 68 22.55 24.47 8.44
C PHE A 68 22.12 23.42 7.41
N VAL A 69 21.19 23.73 6.50
CA VAL A 69 20.73 22.84 5.45
C VAL A 69 21.88 22.39 4.56
N ASN A 70 22.74 23.35 4.11
CA ASN A 70 23.91 23.03 3.31
C ASN A 70 24.87 22.09 4.05
N ALA A 71 25.17 22.36 5.31
CA ALA A 71 26.09 21.55 6.12
C ALA A 71 25.57 20.12 6.30
N VAL A 72 24.28 19.93 6.64
CA VAL A 72 23.64 18.63 6.82
C VAL A 72 23.66 17.84 5.51
N LEU A 73 23.23 18.41 4.40
CA LEU A 73 23.19 17.71 3.12
C LEU A 73 24.58 17.33 2.62
N ARG A 74 25.60 18.22 2.77
CA ARG A 74 26.99 17.89 2.47
C ARG A 74 27.55 16.78 3.38
N LYS A 75 27.14 16.69 4.64
CA LYS A 75 27.53 15.58 5.50
C LYS A 75 26.89 14.29 5.02
N ILE A 76 25.61 14.29 4.63
CA ILE A 76 24.93 13.12 4.06
C ILE A 76 25.63 12.64 2.79
N THR A 77 26.04 13.52 1.87
CA THR A 77 26.79 13.09 0.69
C THR A 77 28.13 12.45 1.02
N ARG A 78 28.82 12.91 2.08
CA ARG A 78 30.09 12.31 2.55
C ARG A 78 29.90 10.99 3.31
N LEU A 79 28.70 10.73 3.84
CA LEU A 79 28.37 9.45 4.46
C LEU A 79 28.27 8.33 3.43
N ARG A 80 27.93 8.63 2.18
CA ARG A 80 27.87 7.63 1.11
C ARG A 80 29.27 7.23 0.67
N SER A 81 29.52 5.92 0.58
CA SER A 81 30.75 5.37 -0.01
C SER A 81 30.46 4.88 -1.44
N GLU A 82 29.85 3.74 -1.58
CA GLU A 82 29.54 3.09 -2.85
C GLU A 82 28.13 2.48 -2.81
N ILE A 83 27.57 2.20 -4.01
CA ILE A 83 26.35 1.39 -4.11
C ILE A 83 26.79 -0.07 -4.24
N ILE A 84 26.32 -0.91 -3.34
CA ILE A 84 26.48 -2.36 -3.38
C ILE A 84 25.23 -3.01 -3.97
N GLU A 85 25.40 -4.05 -4.79
CA GLU A 85 24.31 -4.71 -5.51
C GLU A 85 23.29 -5.38 -4.57
N THR A 86 23.77 -5.90 -3.43
CA THR A 86 22.92 -6.57 -2.45
C THR A 86 23.05 -5.91 -1.09
N GLY A 87 21.98 -5.20 -0.70
CA GLY A 87 21.84 -4.62 0.63
C GLY A 87 21.46 -5.68 1.66
N VAL A 88 22.11 -5.64 2.83
CA VAL A 88 21.81 -6.57 3.94
C VAL A 88 21.08 -5.84 5.05
N ALA A 89 19.89 -6.31 5.39
CA ALA A 89 19.14 -5.78 6.52
C ALA A 89 19.81 -6.17 7.85
N GLY A 90 19.90 -5.22 8.76
CA GLY A 90 20.63 -5.38 10.04
C GLY A 90 22.04 -4.79 10.01
N GLU A 91 22.69 -4.69 8.86
CA GLU A 91 23.99 -4.03 8.75
C GLU A 91 23.85 -2.53 8.99
N SER A 92 24.51 -2.03 10.03
CA SER A 92 24.30 -0.67 10.54
C SER A 92 24.81 0.44 9.61
N ASP A 93 25.69 0.10 8.67
CA ASP A 93 26.25 0.98 7.63
C ASP A 93 25.56 0.83 6.26
N HIS A 94 24.45 0.09 6.16
CA HIS A 94 23.68 -0.04 4.93
C HIS A 94 22.43 0.85 4.93
N PHE A 95 22.34 1.76 3.96
CA PHE A 95 21.07 2.41 3.61
C PHE A 95 20.41 1.63 2.48
N LEU A 96 19.45 0.76 2.85
CA LEU A 96 18.76 -0.13 1.92
C LEU A 96 17.99 0.66 0.86
N ARG A 97 17.98 0.18 -0.39
CA ARG A 97 17.20 0.74 -1.50
C ARG A 97 16.06 -0.20 -1.90
N GLY A 98 15.10 0.32 -2.67
CA GLY A 98 13.91 -0.45 -3.06
C GLY A 98 14.14 -1.49 -4.15
N ASP A 99 15.28 -1.45 -4.82
CA ASP A 99 15.74 -2.38 -5.86
C ASP A 99 16.60 -3.54 -5.32
N GLY A 100 16.74 -3.64 -3.99
CA GLY A 100 17.59 -4.65 -3.34
C GLY A 100 19.03 -4.22 -3.13
N SER A 101 19.48 -3.14 -3.76
CA SER A 101 20.80 -2.55 -3.54
C SER A 101 20.86 -1.75 -2.23
N ALA A 102 22.04 -1.28 -1.87
CA ALA A 102 22.21 -0.35 -0.76
C ALA A 102 23.35 0.66 -1.02
N TRP A 103 23.23 1.86 -0.44
CA TRP A 103 24.38 2.68 -0.18
C TRP A 103 25.15 2.10 1.01
N LYS A 104 26.41 1.76 0.82
CA LYS A 104 27.33 1.54 1.92
C LYS A 104 27.73 2.89 2.49
N LEU A 105 27.64 3.03 3.81
CA LEU A 105 27.96 4.26 4.52
C LEU A 105 29.35 4.13 5.14
N VAL A 106 30.06 5.24 5.25
CA VAL A 106 31.42 5.26 5.81
C VAL A 106 31.47 5.06 7.34
N GLU A 107 30.31 5.16 7.99
CA GLU A 107 30.16 4.91 9.44
C GLU A 107 28.78 4.33 9.76
N PRO A 108 28.62 3.58 10.87
CA PRO A 108 27.35 3.02 11.29
C PRO A 108 26.33 4.10 11.61
N VAL A 109 25.13 4.02 11.01
CA VAL A 109 24.00 4.96 11.21
C VAL A 109 22.81 4.28 11.87
N PHE A 110 22.51 3.04 11.49
CA PHE A 110 21.26 2.37 11.86
C PHE A 110 21.35 1.50 13.12
N LYS A 111 22.54 1.30 13.71
CA LYS A 111 22.75 0.58 14.99
C LYS A 111 21.96 -0.73 15.09
N ASP A 112 22.10 -1.60 14.08
CA ASP A 112 21.48 -2.93 13.98
C ASP A 112 19.94 -2.89 14.04
N SER A 113 19.34 -1.83 13.55
CA SER A 113 17.92 -1.53 13.68
C SER A 113 17.20 -1.70 12.32
N ILE A 114 16.74 -2.91 12.02
CA ILE A 114 16.01 -3.25 10.77
C ILE A 114 14.77 -2.36 10.62
N ASP A 115 14.05 -2.07 11.68
CA ASP A 115 12.89 -1.19 11.67
C ASP A 115 13.24 0.21 11.15
N PHE A 116 14.34 0.81 11.58
CA PHE A 116 14.76 2.13 11.11
C PHE A 116 15.29 2.10 9.68
N GLN A 117 15.99 1.03 9.29
CA GLN A 117 16.45 0.84 7.91
C GLN A 117 15.27 0.73 6.93
N THR A 118 14.23 0.02 7.31
CA THR A 118 13.07 -0.28 6.46
C THR A 118 11.92 0.71 6.62
N GLY A 119 11.97 1.59 7.61
CA GLY A 119 11.00 2.64 7.83
C GLY A 119 9.78 2.23 8.66
N PHE A 120 9.91 1.21 9.50
CA PHE A 120 8.91 0.85 10.51
C PHE A 120 9.08 1.66 11.79
N SER A 121 7.96 1.98 12.44
CA SER A 121 7.99 2.45 13.81
C SER A 121 8.35 1.31 14.76
N ARG A 122 8.91 1.62 15.94
CA ARG A 122 9.21 0.60 16.93
C ARG A 122 7.98 -0.24 17.32
N LYS A 123 6.81 0.38 17.41
CA LYS A 123 5.55 -0.31 17.74
C LYS A 123 5.16 -1.30 16.65
N SER A 124 5.21 -0.87 15.39
CA SER A 124 4.86 -1.72 14.24
C SER A 124 5.86 -2.86 14.07
N TRP A 125 7.13 -2.60 14.29
CA TRP A 125 8.18 -3.63 14.29
C TRP A 125 7.93 -4.67 15.40
N THR A 126 7.68 -4.22 16.64
CA THR A 126 7.38 -5.12 17.75
C THR A 126 6.20 -6.03 17.46
N ARG A 127 5.15 -5.49 16.80
CA ARG A 127 4.01 -6.32 16.38
C ARG A 127 4.40 -7.34 15.31
N LEU A 128 5.14 -6.93 14.27
CA LEU A 128 5.60 -7.87 13.24
C LEU A 128 6.40 -9.02 13.86
N VAL A 129 7.33 -8.71 14.74
CA VAL A 129 8.15 -9.73 15.42
C VAL A 129 7.29 -10.64 16.31
N HIS A 130 6.30 -10.08 17.00
CA HIS A 130 5.37 -10.87 17.82
C HIS A 130 4.56 -11.88 17.00
N GLU A 131 4.02 -11.43 15.85
CA GLU A 131 3.13 -12.27 15.03
C GLU A 131 3.90 -13.27 14.14
N PHE A 132 5.07 -12.90 13.62
CA PHE A 132 5.75 -13.66 12.57
C PHE A 132 7.14 -14.19 12.96
N GLY A 133 7.66 -13.79 14.12
CA GLY A 133 9.05 -14.01 14.48
C GLY A 133 10.01 -13.06 13.75
N GLU A 134 11.23 -12.94 14.28
CA GLU A 134 12.19 -11.91 13.84
C GLU A 134 12.60 -12.07 12.37
N LYS A 135 12.85 -13.29 11.91
CA LYS A 135 13.27 -13.58 10.53
C LYS A 135 12.22 -13.15 9.53
N THR A 136 10.99 -13.64 9.67
CA THR A 136 9.88 -13.30 8.74
C THR A 136 9.51 -11.83 8.84
N ALA A 137 9.55 -11.23 10.03
CA ALA A 137 9.35 -9.79 10.20
C ALA A 137 10.37 -8.97 9.41
N ALA A 138 11.65 -9.39 9.40
CA ALA A 138 12.71 -8.75 8.61
C ALA A 138 12.44 -8.86 7.10
N GLU A 139 12.04 -10.04 6.63
CA GLU A 139 11.70 -10.28 5.22
C GLU A 139 10.51 -9.40 4.78
N ILE A 140 9.44 -9.32 5.58
CA ILE A 140 8.29 -8.43 5.36
C ILE A 140 8.74 -6.96 5.31
N ALA A 141 9.57 -6.55 6.26
CA ALA A 141 10.03 -5.18 6.36
C ALA A 141 10.89 -4.78 5.14
N VAL A 142 11.80 -5.64 4.71
CA VAL A 142 12.61 -5.43 3.50
C VAL A 142 11.72 -5.41 2.25
N GLY A 143 10.80 -6.36 2.08
CA GLY A 143 9.85 -6.36 0.97
C GLY A 143 8.99 -5.10 0.92
N SER A 144 8.69 -4.48 2.05
CA SER A 144 7.87 -3.27 2.14
C SER A 144 8.52 -2.00 1.57
N ILE A 145 9.85 -1.96 1.43
CA ILE A 145 10.56 -0.83 0.85
C ILE A 145 10.71 -0.93 -0.67
N ALA A 146 10.46 -2.11 -1.24
CA ALA A 146 10.46 -2.32 -2.68
C ALA A 146 9.39 -1.45 -3.37
N GLU A 147 9.64 -1.07 -4.60
CA GLU A 147 8.65 -0.41 -5.43
C GLU A 147 7.70 -1.46 -5.99
N ALA A 148 6.44 -1.41 -5.52
CA ALA A 148 5.44 -2.36 -5.98
C ALA A 148 5.10 -2.10 -7.46
N PRO A 149 5.17 -3.11 -8.34
CA PRO A 149 4.83 -2.95 -9.74
C PRO A 149 3.34 -2.62 -9.91
N ILE A 150 3.02 -1.89 -10.97
CA ILE A 150 1.62 -1.73 -11.37
C ILE A 150 1.24 -2.97 -12.16
N ILE A 151 0.22 -3.67 -11.67
CA ILE A 151 -0.29 -4.87 -12.30
C ILE A 151 -1.67 -4.58 -12.88
N VAL A 152 -1.90 -5.07 -14.08
CA VAL A 152 -3.16 -4.94 -14.81
C VAL A 152 -3.66 -6.31 -15.25
N THR A 153 -4.98 -6.43 -15.41
CA THR A 153 -5.64 -7.59 -16.00
C THR A 153 -6.61 -7.13 -17.08
N ALA A 154 -6.75 -7.91 -18.14
CA ALA A 154 -7.77 -7.78 -19.16
C ALA A 154 -8.94 -8.73 -18.88
N PRO A 155 -10.12 -8.55 -19.52
CA PRO A 155 -11.18 -9.56 -19.55
C PRO A 155 -10.66 -10.90 -20.13
N GLU A 156 -11.29 -12.02 -19.77
CA GLU A 156 -10.84 -13.37 -20.15
C GLU A 156 -10.65 -13.60 -21.66
N ASN A 157 -11.38 -12.84 -22.50
CA ASN A 157 -11.33 -12.98 -23.95
C ASN A 157 -10.49 -11.91 -24.65
N GLU A 158 -9.75 -11.10 -23.89
CA GLU A 158 -8.93 -10.02 -24.42
C GLU A 158 -7.46 -10.25 -24.05
N ASN A 159 -6.58 -9.94 -25.01
CA ASN A 159 -5.14 -9.98 -24.76
C ASN A 159 -4.67 -8.72 -24.04
N LEU A 160 -3.63 -8.90 -23.23
CA LEU A 160 -2.90 -7.75 -22.68
C LEU A 160 -2.21 -6.98 -23.83
N PRO A 161 -2.13 -5.63 -23.72
CA PRO A 161 -1.41 -4.83 -24.71
C PRO A 161 0.07 -5.21 -24.80
N ASP A 162 0.68 -5.11 -25.96
CA ASP A 162 2.11 -5.40 -26.20
C ASP A 162 3.06 -4.52 -25.34
N THR A 163 2.57 -3.39 -24.84
CA THR A 163 3.31 -2.49 -23.94
C THR A 163 3.38 -2.97 -22.50
N VAL A 164 2.67 -4.04 -22.18
CA VAL A 164 2.60 -4.64 -20.84
C VAL A 164 3.40 -5.94 -20.82
N LEU A 165 4.28 -6.10 -19.84
CA LEU A 165 5.05 -7.33 -19.67
C LEU A 165 4.18 -8.43 -19.06
N GLN A 166 4.37 -9.66 -19.52
CA GLN A 166 3.65 -10.82 -19.00
C GLN A 166 4.02 -11.07 -17.53
N HIS A 167 3.02 -11.26 -16.67
CA HIS A 167 3.19 -11.73 -15.31
C HIS A 167 3.26 -13.27 -15.28
N ASP A 168 3.78 -13.88 -14.21
CA ASP A 168 3.84 -15.34 -14.03
C ASP A 168 2.44 -15.99 -14.11
N ASP A 169 1.42 -15.36 -13.55
CA ASP A 169 0.01 -15.70 -13.83
C ASP A 169 -0.42 -15.01 -15.12
N SER A 170 -0.75 -15.81 -16.14
CA SER A 170 -1.08 -15.33 -17.49
C SER A 170 -2.27 -14.38 -17.59
N ARG A 171 -3.12 -14.31 -16.55
CA ARG A 171 -4.24 -13.35 -16.47
C ARG A 171 -3.80 -11.92 -16.23
N PHE A 172 -2.54 -11.71 -15.83
CA PHE A 172 -2.03 -10.43 -15.40
C PHE A 172 -0.81 -10.00 -16.21
N GLY A 173 -0.59 -8.69 -16.24
CA GLY A 173 0.60 -8.09 -16.81
C GLY A 173 1.18 -7.00 -15.93
N VAL A 174 2.47 -6.81 -16.00
CA VAL A 174 3.22 -5.79 -15.29
C VAL A 174 3.42 -4.59 -16.22
N VAL A 175 2.95 -3.41 -15.80
CA VAL A 175 3.14 -2.19 -16.56
C VAL A 175 4.56 -1.65 -16.30
N PRO A 176 5.40 -1.51 -17.35
CA PRO A 176 6.73 -0.92 -17.21
C PRO A 176 6.68 0.54 -16.73
N GLN A 177 7.71 0.98 -15.99
CA GLN A 177 7.75 2.33 -15.42
C GLN A 177 7.75 3.47 -16.45
N ASN A 178 8.16 3.20 -17.70
CA ASN A 178 8.18 4.17 -18.79
C ASN A 178 6.86 4.29 -19.56
N VAL A 179 5.84 3.52 -19.20
CA VAL A 179 4.52 3.57 -19.85
C VAL A 179 3.66 4.67 -19.21
N ASP A 180 3.06 5.51 -20.06
CA ASP A 180 2.07 6.48 -19.62
C ASP A 180 0.76 5.79 -19.24
N LEU A 181 0.51 5.70 -17.95
CA LEU A 181 -0.67 5.03 -17.38
C LEU A 181 -1.99 5.69 -17.83
N ALA A 182 -2.03 7.03 -17.90
CA ALA A 182 -3.24 7.72 -18.29
C ALA A 182 -3.61 7.36 -19.74
N ASN A 183 -2.65 7.39 -20.64
CA ASN A 183 -2.84 7.00 -22.02
C ASN A 183 -3.18 5.51 -22.16
N LEU A 184 -2.51 4.64 -21.38
CA LEU A 184 -2.81 3.21 -21.37
C LEU A 184 -4.27 2.92 -21.03
N PHE A 185 -4.79 3.47 -19.92
CA PHE A 185 -6.18 3.24 -19.50
C PHE A 185 -7.21 3.97 -20.40
N MET A 186 -6.85 5.09 -21.01
CA MET A 186 -7.70 5.75 -21.99
C MET A 186 -7.83 4.94 -23.29
N SER A 187 -6.74 4.36 -23.77
CA SER A 187 -6.72 3.56 -25.00
C SER A 187 -7.24 2.12 -24.79
N GLN A 188 -7.23 1.65 -23.55
CA GLN A 188 -7.64 0.29 -23.16
C GLN A 188 -8.61 0.34 -21.96
N PRO A 189 -9.84 0.80 -22.15
CA PRO A 189 -10.81 1.05 -21.07
C PRO A 189 -11.23 -0.23 -20.32
N MET A 190 -11.04 -1.40 -20.95
CA MET A 190 -11.34 -2.70 -20.34
C MET A 190 -10.26 -3.19 -19.39
N LEU A 191 -9.04 -2.62 -19.45
CA LEU A 191 -7.99 -2.95 -18.49
C LEU A 191 -8.37 -2.52 -17.08
N ARG A 192 -8.01 -3.35 -16.12
CA ARG A 192 -8.17 -3.07 -14.70
C ARG A 192 -6.82 -3.10 -13.99
N ALA A 193 -6.51 -2.06 -13.22
CA ALA A 193 -5.40 -2.12 -12.28
C ALA A 193 -5.85 -2.94 -11.06
N GLN A 194 -5.32 -4.15 -10.92
CA GLN A 194 -5.69 -5.07 -9.85
C GLN A 194 -4.52 -5.97 -9.46
N ASP A 195 -4.31 -6.11 -8.16
CA ASP A 195 -3.32 -7.06 -7.64
C ASP A 195 -3.82 -8.50 -7.82
N PRO A 196 -2.96 -9.44 -8.28
CA PRO A 196 -3.34 -10.84 -8.47
C PRO A 196 -3.95 -11.48 -7.23
N THR A 197 -3.37 -11.25 -6.04
CA THR A 197 -3.88 -11.78 -4.78
C THR A 197 -5.30 -11.28 -4.49
N SER A 198 -5.57 -10.01 -4.77
CA SER A 198 -6.92 -9.44 -4.63
C SER A 198 -7.92 -10.03 -5.64
N ALA A 199 -7.49 -10.23 -6.88
CA ALA A 199 -8.33 -10.83 -7.92
C ALA A 199 -8.63 -12.30 -7.62
N ASN A 200 -7.61 -13.06 -7.24
CA ASN A 200 -7.71 -14.50 -6.96
C ASN A 200 -8.59 -14.83 -5.75
N SER A 201 -8.88 -13.85 -4.89
CA SER A 201 -9.85 -14.08 -3.80
C SER A 201 -11.24 -14.47 -4.32
N LEU A 202 -11.66 -14.01 -5.50
CA LEU A 202 -12.93 -14.37 -6.11
C LEU A 202 -12.91 -15.74 -6.83
N ASP A 203 -11.73 -16.33 -7.06
CA ASP A 203 -11.63 -17.68 -7.62
C ASP A 203 -12.24 -18.73 -6.68
N LEU A 204 -12.30 -18.44 -5.37
CA LEU A 204 -12.94 -19.32 -4.38
C LEU A 204 -14.44 -19.47 -4.58
N VAL A 205 -15.08 -18.56 -5.27
CA VAL A 205 -16.54 -18.54 -5.48
C VAL A 205 -16.96 -18.64 -6.95
N LYS A 206 -16.01 -18.69 -7.90
CA LYS A 206 -16.28 -18.67 -9.35
C LYS A 206 -17.17 -19.82 -9.83
N ASP A 207 -17.10 -20.98 -9.18
CA ASP A 207 -17.87 -22.17 -9.55
C ASP A 207 -19.29 -22.20 -8.92
N LEU A 208 -19.64 -21.17 -8.13
CA LEU A 208 -20.98 -20.98 -7.61
C LEU A 208 -21.90 -20.46 -8.72
N ASN A 209 -23.21 -20.60 -8.51
CA ASN A 209 -24.23 -20.05 -9.41
C ASN A 209 -25.22 -19.15 -8.62
N PRO A 210 -24.73 -18.04 -8.04
CA PRO A 210 -25.57 -17.16 -7.25
C PRO A 210 -26.52 -16.37 -8.15
N ARG A 211 -27.77 -16.19 -7.70
CA ARG A 211 -28.75 -15.31 -8.35
C ARG A 211 -28.67 -13.89 -7.82
N ARG A 212 -28.31 -13.74 -6.53
CA ARG A 212 -28.24 -12.47 -5.84
C ARG A 212 -26.90 -12.37 -5.08
N ILE A 213 -26.14 -11.33 -5.41
CA ILE A 213 -24.81 -11.09 -4.83
C ILE A 213 -24.80 -9.72 -4.14
N LEU A 214 -24.22 -9.64 -2.96
CA LEU A 214 -23.93 -8.37 -2.29
C LEU A 214 -22.40 -8.22 -2.10
N ASP A 215 -21.87 -7.12 -2.59
CA ASP A 215 -20.48 -6.68 -2.37
C ASP A 215 -20.48 -5.66 -1.23
N VAL A 216 -20.06 -6.09 -0.05
CA VAL A 216 -19.97 -5.25 1.14
C VAL A 216 -18.61 -4.57 1.19
N CYS A 217 -18.57 -3.27 1.48
CA CYS A 217 -17.35 -2.46 1.44
C CYS A 217 -16.72 -2.38 0.04
N ALA A 218 -17.55 -2.26 -0.99
CA ALA A 218 -17.18 -2.36 -2.41
C ALA A 218 -16.11 -1.35 -2.90
N GLY A 219 -15.79 -0.33 -2.09
CA GLY A 219 -14.80 0.67 -2.42
C GLY A 219 -15.19 1.47 -3.66
N ARG A 220 -14.33 1.43 -4.69
CA ARG A 220 -14.59 2.04 -5.99
C ARG A 220 -15.15 1.05 -7.03
N GLY A 221 -15.55 -0.14 -6.60
CA GLY A 221 -16.18 -1.13 -7.47
C GLY A 221 -15.23 -2.07 -8.23
N THR A 222 -13.97 -2.20 -7.81
CA THR A 222 -13.02 -3.09 -8.52
C THR A 222 -13.46 -4.55 -8.45
N LYS A 223 -13.79 -5.05 -7.24
CA LYS A 223 -14.33 -6.40 -7.06
C LYS A 223 -15.75 -6.51 -7.62
N THR A 224 -16.55 -5.45 -7.51
CA THR A 224 -17.90 -5.39 -8.09
C THR A 224 -17.88 -5.61 -9.61
N LYS A 225 -16.94 -4.97 -10.33
CA LYS A 225 -16.71 -5.21 -11.77
C LYS A 225 -16.33 -6.67 -12.05
N GLN A 226 -15.47 -7.24 -11.22
CA GLN A 226 -15.06 -8.64 -11.39
C GLN A 226 -16.22 -9.61 -11.10
N LEU A 227 -17.05 -9.34 -10.09
CA LEU A 227 -18.26 -10.11 -9.81
C LEU A 227 -19.25 -10.08 -10.99
N ARG A 228 -19.45 -8.91 -11.62
CA ARG A 228 -20.28 -8.80 -12.81
C ARG A 228 -19.73 -9.64 -13.97
N ALA A 229 -18.42 -9.65 -14.17
CA ALA A 229 -17.78 -10.48 -15.21
C ALA A 229 -17.94 -11.99 -14.92
N LEU A 230 -17.77 -12.41 -13.67
CA LEU A 230 -17.93 -13.82 -13.27
C LEU A 230 -19.40 -14.29 -13.28
N PHE A 231 -20.34 -13.42 -12.94
CA PHE A 231 -21.75 -13.75 -12.77
C PHE A 231 -22.63 -12.80 -13.59
N PRO A 232 -22.61 -12.90 -14.92
CA PRO A 232 -23.30 -11.93 -15.81
C PRO A 232 -24.82 -11.89 -15.64
N ASN A 233 -25.43 -12.99 -15.17
CA ASN A 233 -26.88 -13.10 -14.97
C ASN A 233 -27.33 -12.86 -13.54
N ALA A 234 -26.43 -12.62 -12.59
CA ALA A 234 -26.79 -12.38 -11.21
C ALA A 234 -27.26 -10.93 -11.00
N MET A 235 -28.23 -10.73 -10.11
CA MET A 235 -28.48 -9.42 -9.54
C MET A 235 -27.34 -9.08 -8.57
N ILE A 236 -26.63 -7.99 -8.84
CA ILE A 236 -25.52 -7.56 -8.00
C ILE A 236 -25.89 -6.25 -7.31
N ALA A 237 -25.72 -6.24 -5.99
CA ALA A 237 -25.82 -5.04 -5.18
C ALA A 237 -24.47 -4.75 -4.51
N ALA A 238 -24.25 -3.50 -4.14
CA ALA A 238 -23.04 -3.08 -3.48
C ALA A 238 -23.31 -2.04 -2.39
N THR A 239 -22.50 -2.04 -1.33
CA THR A 239 -22.50 -1.02 -0.28
C THR A 239 -21.10 -0.45 -0.07
N GLU A 240 -21.01 0.85 0.17
CA GLU A 240 -19.77 1.54 0.54
C GLU A 240 -20.09 2.70 1.50
N PRO A 241 -19.63 2.64 2.76
CA PRO A 241 -19.95 3.67 3.75
C PRO A 241 -19.23 5.00 3.51
N ASN A 242 -18.08 5.01 2.84
CA ASN A 242 -17.33 6.24 2.57
C ASN A 242 -17.94 6.99 1.38
N ASP A 243 -18.40 8.23 1.59
CA ASP A 243 -19.09 9.03 0.58
C ASP A 243 -18.27 9.26 -0.70
N VAL A 244 -16.96 9.52 -0.57
CA VAL A 244 -16.10 9.77 -1.73
C VAL A 244 -15.95 8.51 -2.58
N ARG A 245 -15.72 7.36 -1.95
CA ARG A 245 -15.59 6.08 -2.67
C ARG A 245 -16.92 5.65 -3.25
N ARG A 246 -18.02 5.86 -2.52
CA ARG A 246 -19.37 5.55 -2.98
C ARG A 246 -19.76 6.38 -4.20
N ALA A 247 -19.40 7.66 -4.29
CA ALA A 247 -19.65 8.48 -5.47
C ALA A 247 -19.06 7.86 -6.75
N PHE A 248 -17.83 7.34 -6.69
CA PHE A 248 -17.24 6.61 -7.82
C PHE A 248 -17.99 5.31 -8.15
N LEU A 249 -18.46 4.61 -7.12
CA LEU A 249 -19.23 3.37 -7.30
C LEU A 249 -20.60 3.68 -7.92
N GLU A 250 -21.28 4.76 -7.51
CA GLU A 250 -22.54 5.22 -8.05
C GLU A 250 -22.41 5.66 -9.54
N GLU A 251 -21.30 6.32 -9.89
CA GLU A 251 -20.98 6.67 -11.28
C GLU A 251 -20.78 5.43 -12.16
N LEU A 252 -20.09 4.42 -11.61
CA LEU A 252 -19.82 3.16 -12.29
C LEU A 252 -21.06 2.25 -12.42
N ALA A 253 -21.96 2.29 -11.46
CA ALA A 253 -23.06 1.33 -11.29
C ALA A 253 -23.95 1.15 -12.54
N PRO A 254 -24.33 2.20 -13.31
CA PRO A 254 -25.09 2.03 -14.53
C PRO A 254 -24.36 1.26 -15.64
N GLU A 255 -23.04 1.40 -15.73
CA GLU A 255 -22.22 0.73 -16.74
C GLU A 255 -22.11 -0.77 -16.51
N ILE A 256 -22.17 -1.19 -15.25
CA ILE A 256 -22.02 -2.59 -14.83
C ILE A 256 -23.31 -3.20 -14.29
N ASP A 257 -24.43 -2.53 -14.42
CA ASP A 257 -25.76 -3.00 -13.97
C ASP A 257 -25.75 -3.47 -12.50
N VAL A 258 -25.37 -2.56 -11.58
CA VAL A 258 -25.27 -2.82 -10.15
C VAL A 258 -26.15 -1.85 -9.34
N ILE A 259 -26.80 -2.36 -8.32
CA ILE A 259 -27.59 -1.55 -7.38
C ILE A 259 -26.70 -1.09 -6.26
N VAL A 260 -26.57 0.22 -6.03
CA VAL A 260 -25.80 0.77 -4.91
C VAL A 260 -26.75 1.17 -3.78
N TYR A 261 -26.64 0.49 -2.63
CA TYR A 261 -27.37 0.87 -1.43
C TYR A 261 -26.60 1.91 -0.63
N LYS A 262 -27.29 2.96 -0.21
CA LYS A 262 -26.72 4.02 0.63
C LYS A 262 -26.83 3.65 2.10
N PRO A 263 -25.89 4.07 2.95
CA PRO A 263 -26.03 3.94 4.40
C PRO A 263 -27.32 4.61 4.90
N ASN A 264 -27.96 4.01 5.88
CA ASN A 264 -29.18 4.52 6.52
C ASN A 264 -30.40 4.72 5.58
N THR A 265 -30.42 4.05 4.43
CA THR A 265 -31.60 3.93 3.57
C THR A 265 -32.21 2.54 3.72
N ASP A 266 -33.40 2.34 3.13
CA ASP A 266 -33.99 1.02 3.07
C ASP A 266 -33.02 0.09 2.31
N GLY A 267 -32.41 -0.83 3.06
CA GLY A 267 -31.49 -1.83 2.54
C GLY A 267 -32.22 -2.91 1.73
N PRO A 268 -31.50 -3.92 1.27
CA PRO A 268 -32.11 -5.03 0.55
C PRO A 268 -33.13 -5.76 1.43
N THR A 269 -34.32 -5.98 0.89
CA THR A 269 -35.43 -6.67 1.60
C THR A 269 -35.36 -8.19 1.46
N GLU A 270 -34.62 -8.68 0.47
CA GLU A 270 -34.46 -10.10 0.18
C GLU A 270 -33.04 -10.56 0.44
N PRO A 271 -32.84 -11.77 0.96
CA PRO A 271 -31.52 -12.30 1.27
C PRO A 271 -30.70 -12.57 0.00
N PHE A 272 -29.38 -12.73 0.18
CA PHE A 272 -28.41 -12.98 -0.89
C PHE A 272 -27.89 -14.40 -0.87
N ASP A 273 -27.59 -14.95 -2.07
CA ASP A 273 -26.94 -16.25 -2.25
C ASP A 273 -25.45 -16.20 -1.93
N LEU A 274 -24.84 -15.06 -2.27
CA LEU A 274 -23.42 -14.79 -2.05
C LEU A 274 -23.27 -13.37 -1.47
N VAL A 275 -22.55 -13.29 -0.37
CA VAL A 275 -22.07 -12.02 0.18
C VAL A 275 -20.55 -12.00 0.11
N VAL A 276 -19.98 -10.97 -0.51
CA VAL A 276 -18.54 -10.72 -0.56
C VAL A 276 -18.23 -9.56 0.36
N ALA A 277 -17.40 -9.81 1.37
CA ALA A 277 -16.99 -8.83 2.37
C ALA A 277 -15.47 -8.59 2.28
N ASP A 278 -15.05 -7.66 1.40
CA ASP A 278 -13.67 -7.15 1.33
C ASP A 278 -13.51 -6.03 2.36
N VAL A 279 -13.30 -6.44 3.60
CA VAL A 279 -13.44 -5.57 4.77
C VAL A 279 -12.28 -4.58 4.93
N PRO A 280 -12.51 -3.41 5.57
CA PRO A 280 -11.44 -2.53 6.00
C PRO A 280 -10.44 -3.28 6.87
N CYS A 281 -9.14 -3.17 6.58
CA CYS A 281 -8.10 -3.88 7.29
C CYS A 281 -6.83 -3.01 7.47
N SER A 282 -5.82 -3.53 8.14
CA SER A 282 -4.55 -2.85 8.39
C SER A 282 -3.74 -2.56 7.13
N ASN A 283 -4.06 -3.19 6.01
CA ASN A 283 -3.25 -3.18 4.78
C ASN A 283 -1.83 -3.74 4.98
N SER A 284 -1.62 -4.63 5.94
CA SER A 284 -0.29 -5.16 6.27
C SER A 284 0.31 -6.04 5.17
N GLY A 285 -0.50 -6.67 4.34
CA GLY A 285 -0.05 -7.42 3.16
C GLY A 285 0.37 -6.55 1.97
N VAL A 286 0.07 -5.25 2.01
CA VAL A 286 0.35 -4.32 0.91
C VAL A 286 1.19 -3.10 1.34
N PHE A 287 2.05 -3.24 2.34
CA PHE A 287 2.93 -2.17 2.83
C PHE A 287 3.77 -1.50 1.72
N ALA A 288 4.18 -2.26 0.69
CA ALA A 288 4.90 -1.71 -0.45
C ALA A 288 4.04 -0.73 -1.27
N ARG A 289 2.71 -0.96 -1.36
CA ARG A 289 1.75 -0.07 -2.04
C ARG A 289 1.19 1.01 -1.11
N ARG A 290 1.04 0.69 0.18
CA ARG A 290 0.44 1.52 1.23
C ARG A 290 1.45 1.79 2.36
N PRO A 291 2.54 2.53 2.08
CA PRO A 291 3.61 2.75 3.06
C PRO A 291 3.13 3.45 4.33
N GLU A 292 2.04 4.21 4.26
CA GLU A 292 1.42 4.86 5.42
C GLU A 292 0.82 3.87 6.43
N ALA A 293 0.45 2.67 5.98
CA ALA A 293 -0.11 1.62 6.85
C ALA A 293 0.89 1.18 7.93
N ARG A 294 2.21 1.21 7.63
CA ARG A 294 3.26 0.85 8.58
C ARG A 294 3.30 1.73 9.83
N PHE A 295 2.82 2.97 9.75
CA PHE A 295 2.80 3.89 10.90
C PHE A 295 1.66 3.61 11.87
N ARG A 296 0.63 2.90 11.41
CA ARG A 296 -0.58 2.57 12.18
C ARG A 296 -0.67 1.09 12.56
N TYR A 297 0.28 0.26 12.11
CA TYR A 297 0.29 -1.16 12.37
C TYR A 297 0.74 -1.45 13.80
N ASP A 298 -0.16 -1.26 14.76
CA ASP A 298 0.03 -1.57 16.18
C ASP A 298 -1.19 -2.28 16.76
N LYS A 299 -1.03 -2.84 17.96
CA LYS A 299 -2.09 -3.64 18.60
C LYS A 299 -3.41 -2.87 18.70
N LYS A 300 -3.38 -1.62 19.13
CA LYS A 300 -4.60 -0.83 19.33
C LYS A 300 -5.38 -0.62 18.03
N HIS A 301 -4.67 -0.34 16.95
CA HIS A 301 -5.32 -0.16 15.64
C HIS A 301 -5.87 -1.47 15.10
N ILE A 302 -5.12 -2.57 15.24
CA ILE A 302 -5.61 -3.90 14.84
C ILE A 302 -6.85 -4.30 15.64
N ASP A 303 -6.84 -4.14 16.98
CA ASP A 303 -8.01 -4.47 17.81
C ASP A 303 -9.25 -3.71 17.32
N SER A 304 -9.14 -2.41 17.00
CA SER A 304 -10.27 -1.63 16.49
C SER A 304 -10.76 -2.06 15.10
N LEU A 305 -9.87 -2.56 14.25
CA LEU A 305 -10.25 -3.11 12.95
C LEU A 305 -10.93 -4.47 13.09
N VAL A 306 -10.45 -5.30 13.99
CA VAL A 306 -11.03 -6.61 14.31
C VAL A 306 -12.49 -6.45 14.81
N GLU A 307 -12.74 -5.50 15.71
CA GLU A 307 -14.10 -5.18 16.18
C GLU A 307 -15.00 -4.78 15.00
N LEU A 308 -14.57 -3.85 14.16
CA LEU A 308 -15.32 -3.43 12.96
C LEU A 308 -15.56 -4.59 11.99
N GLN A 309 -14.57 -5.44 11.78
CA GLN A 309 -14.68 -6.61 10.90
C GLN A 309 -15.72 -7.61 11.43
N GLN A 310 -15.76 -7.81 12.74
CA GLN A 310 -16.78 -8.66 13.38
C GLN A 310 -18.20 -8.11 13.20
N GLU A 311 -18.40 -6.80 13.36
CA GLU A 311 -19.67 -6.13 13.08
C GLU A 311 -20.11 -6.35 11.62
N ILE A 312 -19.21 -6.10 10.66
CA ILE A 312 -19.48 -6.31 9.22
C ILE A 312 -19.84 -7.77 8.94
N LEU A 313 -19.10 -8.73 9.54
CA LEU A 313 -19.38 -10.16 9.38
C LEU A 313 -20.74 -10.56 9.96
N GLN A 314 -21.13 -9.98 11.10
CA GLN A 314 -22.44 -10.22 11.70
C GLN A 314 -23.57 -9.69 10.79
N ASP A 315 -23.43 -8.48 10.28
CA ASP A 315 -24.37 -7.88 9.34
C ASP A 315 -24.48 -8.70 8.06
N ALA A 316 -23.33 -9.09 7.47
CA ALA A 316 -23.28 -9.92 6.27
C ALA A 316 -23.98 -11.27 6.45
N ARG A 317 -23.84 -11.90 7.61
CA ARG A 317 -24.53 -13.16 7.92
C ARG A 317 -26.05 -12.97 8.08
N SER A 318 -26.52 -11.84 8.59
CA SER A 318 -27.94 -11.59 8.80
C SER A 318 -28.75 -11.47 7.50
N ILE A 319 -28.09 -11.07 6.41
CA ILE A 319 -28.71 -10.89 5.08
C ILE A 319 -28.41 -12.05 4.13
N LEU A 320 -27.68 -13.05 4.58
CA LEU A 320 -27.38 -14.24 3.81
C LEU A 320 -28.54 -15.23 3.85
N GLN A 321 -28.92 -15.79 2.72
CA GLN A 321 -29.94 -16.82 2.70
C GLN A 321 -29.47 -18.13 3.36
N ASN A 322 -30.41 -19.00 3.69
CA ASN A 322 -30.07 -20.34 4.18
C ASN A 322 -29.27 -21.09 3.10
N LYS A 323 -28.09 -21.62 3.45
CA LYS A 323 -27.09 -22.24 2.54
C LYS A 323 -26.43 -21.25 1.56
N GLY A 324 -26.53 -19.96 1.80
CA GLY A 324 -25.74 -18.96 1.07
C GLY A 324 -24.25 -19.00 1.47
N HIS A 325 -23.43 -18.34 0.67
CA HIS A 325 -21.98 -18.32 0.86
C HIS A 325 -21.51 -16.90 1.25
N LEU A 326 -20.60 -16.84 2.22
CA LEU A 326 -19.94 -15.60 2.64
C LEU A 326 -18.46 -15.72 2.30
N LEU A 327 -17.99 -14.87 1.39
CA LEU A 327 -16.57 -14.69 1.10
C LEU A 327 -16.04 -13.53 1.95
N TYR A 328 -15.19 -13.85 2.91
CA TYR A 328 -14.46 -12.86 3.69
C TYR A 328 -13.07 -12.66 3.10
N ALA A 329 -12.68 -11.41 2.85
CA ALA A 329 -11.40 -11.06 2.28
C ALA A 329 -10.78 -9.86 2.99
N THR A 330 -9.45 -9.88 3.13
CA THR A 330 -8.65 -8.76 3.59
C THR A 330 -7.36 -8.66 2.76
N CYS A 331 -6.75 -7.49 2.72
CA CYS A 331 -5.38 -7.33 2.25
C CYS A 331 -4.36 -7.32 3.41
N SER A 332 -4.73 -7.92 4.55
CA SER A 332 -3.88 -8.06 5.74
C SER A 332 -3.17 -9.42 5.75
N ILE A 333 -1.96 -9.45 6.29
CA ILE A 333 -1.26 -10.68 6.67
C ILE A 333 -1.41 -10.99 8.17
N ASP A 334 -2.00 -10.08 8.94
CA ASP A 334 -2.14 -10.24 10.40
C ASP A 334 -3.15 -11.35 10.72
N PRO A 335 -2.77 -12.37 11.52
CA PRO A 335 -3.66 -13.48 11.85
C PRO A 335 -4.96 -13.03 12.55
N ALA A 336 -4.91 -11.95 13.35
CA ALA A 336 -6.07 -11.41 14.04
C ALA A 336 -7.16 -10.92 13.07
N GLU A 337 -6.77 -10.46 11.89
CA GLU A 337 -7.68 -9.98 10.84
C GLU A 337 -8.08 -11.08 9.84
N ASN A 338 -7.54 -12.28 9.94
CA ASN A 338 -7.75 -13.39 9.00
C ASN A 338 -8.23 -14.66 9.71
N THR A 339 -7.34 -15.57 10.02
CA THR A 339 -7.67 -16.90 10.56
C THR A 339 -8.42 -16.86 11.88
N SER A 340 -8.20 -15.83 12.69
CA SER A 340 -8.92 -15.66 13.95
C SER A 340 -10.35 -15.13 13.79
N GLN A 341 -10.73 -14.60 12.61
CA GLN A 341 -12.07 -14.08 12.33
C GLN A 341 -13.03 -15.16 11.80
N VAL A 342 -12.47 -16.15 11.11
CA VAL A 342 -13.26 -17.22 10.48
C VAL A 342 -12.96 -18.52 11.19
N PRO A 343 -13.93 -19.14 11.89
CA PRO A 343 -13.74 -20.45 12.47
C PRO A 343 -13.42 -21.45 11.34
N VAL A 344 -12.29 -22.13 11.46
CA VAL A 344 -11.97 -23.27 10.62
C VAL A 344 -12.82 -24.41 11.11
N ASN A 345 -13.92 -24.71 10.40
CA ASN A 345 -14.72 -25.92 10.61
C ASN A 345 -14.17 -27.05 9.75
#